data_3f9feb4284d29ed5a93aed63de270c0e
#
_entry.id   3f9feb4284d29ed5a93aed63de270c0e
#
_cell.length_a   1.000
_cell.length_b   1.000
_cell.length_c   1.000
_cell.angle_alpha   90.00
_cell.angle_beta   90.00
_cell.angle_gamma   90.00
#
_symmetry.space_group_name_H-M   'P 1'
#
loop_
_entity.id
_entity.type
_entity.pdbx_description
1 polymer ?
#
loop_
_entity_poly.entity_id
_entity_poly.type
_entity_poly.pdbx_seq_one_letter_code
_entity_poly.pdbx_strand_id
1 'polypeptide(L)'
;MNKIILIGRLTKDVELRYTQVTNTAVASFTLAVDRKFTKSDNEKQTDFFNVIAWNKLAENISKYLSKGKQVAISGRLETRSWNDEAGQKHNTIEIIAEEASFI
;
A
#
# COMPACT_ATOMS: atom_id res chain seq x y z
N MET A 1 2.52 -17.61 -9.85
CA MET A 1 1.43 -16.59 -9.83
C MET A 1 1.55 -15.77 -8.56
N ASN A 2 1.46 -14.46 -8.69
CA ASN A 2 1.63 -13.55 -7.56
C ASN A 2 0.53 -12.48 -7.68
N LYS A 3 -0.52 -12.65 -6.92
CA LYS A 3 -1.71 -11.79 -7.00
C LYS A 3 -2.30 -11.58 -5.62
N ILE A 4 -2.62 -10.33 -5.31
CA ILE A 4 -3.31 -10.00 -4.07
C ILE A 4 -4.44 -9.01 -4.37
N ILE A 5 -5.54 -9.14 -3.66
CA ILE A 5 -6.66 -8.21 -3.72
C ILE A 5 -7.00 -7.81 -2.29
N LEU A 6 -7.00 -6.52 -2.02
CA LEU A 6 -7.29 -5.99 -0.70
C LEU A 6 -8.31 -4.87 -0.79
N ILE A 7 -9.23 -4.85 0.15
CA ILE A 7 -10.17 -3.75 0.35
C ILE A 7 -9.93 -3.20 1.74
N GLY A 8 -9.66 -1.91 1.83
CA GLY A 8 -9.36 -1.29 3.11
C GLY A 8 -9.45 0.23 3.03
N ARG A 9 -8.94 0.87 4.08
CA ARG A 9 -8.95 2.33 4.21
C ARG A 9 -7.55 2.86 4.39
N LEU A 10 -7.30 4.03 3.83
CA LEU A 10 -6.02 4.71 4.01
C LEU A 10 -5.89 5.22 5.44
N THR A 11 -4.74 4.98 6.04
CA THR A 11 -4.43 5.46 7.40
C THR A 11 -3.90 6.89 7.40
N LYS A 12 -3.37 7.34 6.26
CA LYS A 12 -2.81 8.67 6.04
C LYS A 12 -3.13 9.11 4.62
N ASP A 13 -2.85 10.37 4.32
CA ASP A 13 -2.92 10.85 2.95
C ASP A 13 -1.82 10.18 2.11
N VAL A 14 -2.06 10.10 0.82
CA VAL A 14 -1.12 9.52 -0.14
C VAL A 14 0.11 10.42 -0.26
N GLU A 15 1.29 9.82 -0.20
CA GLU A 15 2.54 10.52 -0.52
C GLU A 15 2.84 10.32 -2.00
N LEU A 16 2.76 11.40 -2.77
CA LEU A 16 3.10 11.39 -4.18
C LEU A 16 4.46 12.03 -4.36
N ARG A 17 5.37 11.32 -5.03
CA ARG A 17 6.71 11.82 -5.34
C ARG A 17 7.00 11.57 -6.81
N TYR A 18 8.00 12.26 -7.30
CA TYR A 18 8.53 12.04 -8.64
C TYR A 18 10.01 11.69 -8.52
N THR A 19 10.44 10.63 -9.20
CA THR A 19 11.84 10.21 -9.17
C THR A 19 12.71 11.26 -9.86
N GLN A 20 13.94 11.43 -9.36
CA GLN A 20 14.80 12.52 -9.83
C GLN A 20 15.31 12.29 -11.25
N VAL A 21 15.65 11.06 -11.61
CA VAL A 21 16.29 10.78 -12.88
C VAL A 21 15.27 10.73 -14.02
N THR A 22 14.17 10.01 -13.82
CA THR A 22 13.19 9.77 -14.88
C THR A 22 11.92 10.60 -14.72
N ASN A 23 11.79 11.33 -13.60
CA ASN A 23 10.60 12.10 -13.27
C ASN A 23 9.32 11.24 -13.30
N THR A 24 9.43 10.03 -12.77
CA THR A 24 8.35 9.06 -12.75
C THR A 24 7.54 9.21 -11.47
N ALA A 25 6.23 9.27 -11.58
CA ALA A 25 5.33 9.37 -10.43
C ALA A 25 5.35 8.07 -9.62
N VAL A 26 5.49 8.21 -8.30
CA VAL A 26 5.37 7.09 -7.37
C VAL A 26 4.53 7.55 -6.17
N ALA A 27 3.49 6.78 -5.87
CA ALA A 27 2.61 7.04 -4.73
C ALA A 27 2.79 5.93 -3.71
N SER A 28 2.81 6.31 -2.43
CA SER A 28 2.86 5.35 -1.34
C SER A 28 1.82 5.70 -0.30
N PHE A 29 1.21 4.67 0.27
CA PHE A 29 0.25 4.83 1.35
C PHE A 29 0.15 3.52 2.13
N THR A 30 -0.44 3.61 3.33
CA THR A 30 -0.68 2.44 4.16
C THR A 30 -2.17 2.14 4.15
N LEU A 31 -2.51 0.91 3.86
CA LEU A 31 -3.88 0.42 3.79
C LEU A 31 -4.19 -0.40 5.03
N ALA A 32 -5.23 -0.03 5.75
CA ALA A 32 -5.72 -0.78 6.91
C ALA A 32 -6.83 -1.72 6.44
N VAL A 33 -6.62 -3.02 6.65
CA VAL A 33 -7.57 -4.06 6.25
C VAL A 33 -7.99 -4.83 7.48
N ASP A 34 -9.27 -4.79 7.81
CA ASP A 34 -9.81 -5.52 8.94
C ASP A 34 -9.91 -7.01 8.62
N ARG A 35 -9.55 -7.83 9.58
CA ARG A 35 -9.71 -9.27 9.45
C ARG A 35 -11.19 -9.62 9.54
N LYS A 36 -11.62 -10.50 8.66
CA LYS A 36 -13.03 -10.90 8.58
C LYS A 36 -13.49 -11.70 9.78
N PHE A 37 -12.60 -12.52 10.34
CA PHE A 37 -12.93 -13.36 11.49
C PHE A 37 -11.96 -13.09 12.63
N THR A 38 -12.53 -12.76 13.79
CA THR A 38 -11.75 -12.60 15.02
C THR A 38 -12.27 -13.60 16.05
N LYS A 39 -11.41 -13.99 17.00
CA LYS A 39 -11.77 -14.96 18.03
C LYS A 39 -12.82 -14.47 19.02
N SER A 40 -12.98 -13.17 19.13
CA SER A 40 -14.01 -12.59 19.97
C SER A 40 -14.54 -11.32 19.32
N ASP A 41 -15.82 -11.05 19.56
CA ASP A 41 -16.48 -9.88 18.98
C ASP A 41 -15.93 -8.55 19.47
N ASN A 42 -15.12 -8.59 20.54
CA ASN A 42 -14.54 -7.40 21.14
C ASN A 42 -13.12 -7.10 20.65
N GLU A 43 -12.52 -8.00 19.87
CA GLU A 43 -11.16 -7.84 19.38
C GLU A 43 -11.14 -7.72 17.86
N LYS A 44 -11.24 -6.49 17.37
CA LYS A 44 -10.99 -6.25 15.96
C LYS A 44 -9.49 -6.28 15.72
N GLN A 45 -9.08 -7.14 14.79
CA GLN A 45 -7.70 -7.17 14.32
C GLN A 45 -7.63 -6.54 12.95
N THR A 46 -6.67 -5.65 12.79
CA THR A 46 -6.44 -4.92 11.56
C THR A 46 -5.02 -5.15 11.12
N ASP A 47 -4.86 -5.49 9.86
CA ASP A 47 -3.54 -5.61 9.26
C ASP A 47 -3.24 -4.36 8.44
N PHE A 48 -1.98 -3.94 8.46
CA PHE A 48 -1.53 -2.74 7.77
C PHE A 48 -0.57 -3.13 6.66
N PHE A 49 -0.86 -2.67 5.46
CA PHE A 49 -0.06 -3.00 4.28
C PHE A 49 0.48 -1.74 3.63
N ASN A 50 1.77 -1.77 3.30
CA ASN A 50 2.38 -0.69 2.52
C ASN A 50 2.11 -0.93 1.05
N VAL A 51 1.50 0.05 0.40
CA VAL A 51 1.11 -0.04 -1.01
C VAL A 51 1.86 1.02 -1.78
N ILE A 52 2.39 0.61 -2.92
CA ILE A 52 3.14 1.49 -3.83
C ILE A 52 2.49 1.39 -5.20
N ALA A 53 2.30 2.53 -5.84
CA ALA A 53 1.79 2.63 -7.20
C ALA A 53 2.72 3.50 -8.03
N TRP A 54 2.77 3.25 -9.32
CA TRP A 54 3.66 3.93 -10.26
C TRP A 54 2.89 4.57 -11.40
N ASN A 55 3.48 5.60 -11.99
CA ASN A 55 3.02 6.21 -13.24
C ASN A 55 1.61 6.81 -13.11
N LYS A 56 0.78 6.58 -14.08
CA LYS A 56 -0.57 7.15 -14.14
C LYS A 56 -1.44 6.70 -12.97
N LEU A 57 -1.28 5.45 -12.55
CA LEU A 57 -2.03 4.94 -11.40
C LEU A 57 -1.66 5.71 -10.13
N ALA A 58 -0.36 6.03 -9.95
CA ALA A 58 0.09 6.81 -8.80
C ALA A 58 -0.58 8.19 -8.77
N GLU A 59 -0.65 8.85 -9.92
CA GLU A 59 -1.28 10.16 -10.02
C GLU A 59 -2.78 10.08 -9.74
N ASN A 60 -3.47 9.07 -10.28
CA ASN A 60 -4.90 8.88 -10.05
C ASN A 60 -5.21 8.60 -8.58
N ILE A 61 -4.43 7.73 -7.96
CA ILE A 61 -4.60 7.40 -6.53
C ILE A 61 -4.41 8.65 -5.68
N SER A 62 -3.37 9.44 -5.97
CA SER A 62 -3.11 10.66 -5.23
C SER A 62 -4.24 11.69 -5.41
N LYS A 63 -4.85 11.72 -6.57
CA LYS A 63 -5.92 12.67 -6.88
C LYS A 63 -7.23 12.33 -6.15
N TYR A 64 -7.55 11.04 -6.04
CA TYR A 64 -8.87 10.61 -5.57
C TYR A 64 -8.89 10.04 -4.16
N LEU A 65 -7.74 9.67 -3.59
CA LEU A 65 -7.68 9.06 -2.27
C LEU A 65 -7.02 9.98 -1.26
N SER A 66 -7.56 9.95 -0.04
CA SER A 66 -7.02 10.65 1.11
C SER A 66 -7.26 9.82 2.35
N LYS A 67 -6.74 10.26 3.49
CA LYS A 67 -6.89 9.58 4.78
C LYS A 67 -8.34 9.21 5.03
N GLY A 68 -8.59 7.95 5.39
CA GLY A 68 -9.90 7.43 5.74
C GLY A 68 -10.73 6.94 4.57
N LYS A 69 -10.32 7.21 3.34
CA LYS A 69 -11.06 6.74 2.16
C LYS A 69 -10.89 5.24 1.97
N GLN A 70 -11.93 4.62 1.44
CA GLN A 70 -11.94 3.20 1.16
C GLN A 70 -11.57 2.95 -0.30
N VAL A 71 -10.78 1.90 -0.52
CA VAL A 71 -10.31 1.54 -1.86
C VAL A 71 -10.11 0.03 -1.95
N ALA A 72 -10.35 -0.52 -3.14
CA ALA A 72 -9.99 -1.89 -3.47
C ALA A 72 -8.72 -1.83 -4.32
N ILE A 73 -7.67 -2.53 -3.89
CA ILE A 73 -6.39 -2.60 -4.57
C ILE A 73 -6.18 -4.02 -5.06
N SER A 74 -5.81 -4.15 -6.32
CA SER A 74 -5.37 -5.40 -6.91
C SER A 74 -3.92 -5.23 -7.34
N GLY A 75 -3.07 -6.18 -7.01
CA GLY A 75 -1.67 -6.07 -7.33
C GLY A 75 -0.89 -7.33 -7.01
N ARG A 76 0.40 -7.15 -6.77
CA ARG A 76 1.31 -8.24 -6.45
C ARG A 76 2.15 -7.89 -5.23
N LEU A 77 2.71 -8.91 -4.60
CA LEU A 77 3.62 -8.75 -3.47
C LEU A 77 5.06 -8.70 -3.98
N GLU A 78 5.84 -7.79 -3.43
CA GLU A 78 7.28 -7.76 -3.65
C GLU A 78 8.00 -7.66 -2.32
N THR A 79 9.11 -8.34 -2.20
CA THR A 79 9.96 -8.23 -1.01
C THR A 79 11.07 -7.24 -1.32
N ARG A 80 11.45 -6.50 -0.29
CA ARG A 80 12.54 -5.56 -0.36
C ARG A 80 13.51 -5.83 0.76
N SER A 81 14.80 -5.95 0.44
CA SER A 81 15.87 -6.13 1.41
C SER A 81 16.76 -4.91 1.43
N TRP A 82 17.15 -4.49 2.64
CA TRP A 82 18.09 -3.39 2.80
C TRP A 82 18.88 -3.59 4.08
N ASN A 83 20.08 -3.01 4.12
CA ASN A 83 20.95 -3.06 5.29
C ASN A 83 20.89 -1.72 6.00
N ASP A 84 20.78 -1.77 7.34
CA ASP A 84 20.86 -0.55 8.14
C ASP A 84 22.31 -0.12 8.38
N GLU A 85 22.49 0.97 9.10
CA GLU A 85 23.82 1.50 9.40
C GLU A 85 24.67 0.56 10.25
N ALA A 86 24.02 -0.29 11.03
CA ALA A 86 24.70 -1.31 11.85
C ALA A 86 25.03 -2.58 11.06
N GLY A 87 24.69 -2.63 9.77
CA GLY A 87 24.93 -3.78 8.91
C GLY A 87 23.91 -4.89 9.04
N GLN A 88 22.80 -4.66 9.77
CA GLN A 88 21.75 -5.65 9.90
C GLN A 88 20.84 -5.63 8.67
N LYS A 89 20.48 -6.81 8.21
CA LYS A 89 19.60 -6.98 7.05
C LYS A 89 18.15 -6.89 7.48
N HIS A 90 17.39 -6.05 6.78
CA HIS A 90 15.95 -5.90 6.98
C HIS A 90 15.21 -6.34 5.74
N ASN A 91 14.08 -7.01 5.96
CA ASN A 91 13.20 -7.44 4.88
C ASN A 91 11.83 -6.83 5.12
N THR A 92 11.24 -6.27 4.06
CA THR A 92 9.87 -5.76 4.10
C THR A 92 9.10 -6.31 2.92
N ILE A 93 7.78 -6.38 3.07
CA ILE A 93 6.87 -6.78 2.00
C ILE A 93 6.10 -5.55 1.59
N GLU A 94 6.08 -5.29 0.29
CA GLU A 94 5.33 -4.18 -0.29
C GLU A 94 4.31 -4.73 -1.29
N ILE A 95 3.18 -4.06 -1.39
CA ILE A 95 2.17 -4.38 -2.39
C ILE A 95 2.35 -3.38 -3.51
N ILE A 96 2.58 -3.89 -4.71
CA ILE A 96 2.66 -3.05 -5.90
C ILE A 96 1.27 -3.05 -6.54
N ALA A 97 0.61 -1.91 -6.49
CA ALA A 97 -0.74 -1.79 -7.02
C ALA A 97 -0.70 -1.84 -8.54
N GLU A 98 -1.59 -2.63 -9.12
CA GLU A 98 -1.80 -2.72 -10.57
C GLU A 98 -3.12 -2.11 -10.98
N GLU A 99 -4.11 -2.19 -10.10
CA GLU A 99 -5.42 -1.58 -10.30
C GLU A 99 -5.95 -1.05 -8.97
N ALA A 100 -6.72 0.02 -9.04
CA ALA A 100 -7.41 0.58 -7.88
C ALA A 100 -8.86 0.88 -8.26
N SER A 101 -9.79 0.44 -7.41
CA SER A 101 -11.20 0.76 -7.56
C SER A 101 -11.61 1.64 -6.38
N PHE A 102 -12.07 2.84 -6.68
CA PHE A 102 -12.45 3.82 -5.65
C PHE A 102 -13.90 3.55 -5.24
N ILE A 103 -14.08 3.37 -3.95
CA ILE A 103 -15.38 3.00 -3.38
C ILE A 103 -16.05 4.19 -2.73
#